data_85c9d36bbdda489c509a5d48d02b95d6
#
_entry.id   85c9d36bbdda489c509a5d48d02b95d6
#
_cell.length_a   1.000
_cell.length_b   1.000
_cell.length_c   1.000
_cell.angle_alpha   90.00
_cell.angle_beta   90.00
_cell.angle_gamma   90.00
#
_symmetry.space_group_name_H-M   'P 1'
#
loop_
_entity.id
_entity.type
_entity.pdbx_description
1 polymer ?
#
loop_
_entity_poly.entity_id
_entity_poly.type
_entity_poly.pdbx_seq_one_letter_code
_entity_poly.pdbx_strand_id
1 'polypeptide(L)'
;RGYSKFLMLHTINKSPFEKNTLETCLRLAVDGASILYIEDGVYSAVKNTKFEQLISDKIKNIKMYVLEPDLKARGLDKSSLINNIEVIDYQGFVKLAVENEKIQNWL
;
A
#
# COMPACT_ATOMS: atom_id res chain seq x y z
N ARG A 1 -24.02 1.22 -11.53
CA ARG A 1 -23.97 1.71 -11.08
C ARG A 1 -24.09 2.95 -11.07
N GLY A 2 -24.78 3.29 -11.38
CA GLY A 2 -25.00 4.62 -11.50
C GLY A 2 -24.38 5.46 -10.44
N TYR A 3 -24.14 4.99 -9.36
CA TYR A 3 -23.40 5.71 -8.38
C TYR A 3 -21.95 5.39 -8.54
N SER A 4 -21.13 6.36 -8.42
CA SER A 4 -19.72 6.12 -8.49
C SER A 4 -19.22 5.78 -7.12
N LYS A 5 -18.40 4.78 -7.07
CA LYS A 5 -17.56 4.58 -5.92
C LYS A 5 -16.40 5.50 -6.06
N PHE A 6 -16.02 6.16 -4.99
CA PHE A 6 -14.79 6.90 -5.02
C PHE A 6 -13.65 5.90 -5.04
N LEU A 7 -12.90 5.91 -6.13
CA LEU A 7 -11.66 5.17 -6.19
C LEU A 7 -10.62 6.02 -5.48
N MET A 8 -10.07 5.48 -4.43
CA MET A 8 -9.09 6.21 -3.63
C MET A 8 -7.77 5.47 -3.57
N LEU A 9 -6.70 6.21 -3.80
CA LEU A 9 -5.34 5.72 -3.61
C LEU A 9 -4.83 6.27 -2.28
N HIS A 10 -4.42 5.38 -1.40
CA HIS A 10 -3.77 5.74 -0.14
C HIS A 10 -2.26 5.54 -0.31
N THR A 11 -1.46 6.53 0.05
CA THR A 11 -0.02 6.34 0.10
C THR A 11 0.44 6.35 1.55
N ILE A 12 1.29 5.40 1.91
CA ILE A 12 1.82 5.26 3.26
C ILE A 12 3.33 5.36 3.17
N ASN A 13 3.92 6.36 3.82
CA ASN A 13 5.35 6.60 3.77
C ASN A 13 6.08 6.36 5.09
N LYS A 14 5.38 5.94 6.14
CA LYS A 14 5.98 5.72 7.44
C LYS A 14 6.05 4.24 7.78
N SER A 15 7.10 3.84 8.48
CA SER A 15 7.25 2.48 8.96
C SER A 15 6.13 2.13 9.95
N PRO A 16 5.53 0.93 9.84
CA PRO A 16 4.51 0.52 10.80
C PRO A 16 5.08 0.27 12.19
N PHE A 17 6.41 0.16 12.31
CA PHE A 17 7.07 -0.05 13.60
C PHE A 17 7.25 1.27 14.35
N GLU A 18 7.15 2.40 13.66
CA GLU A 18 7.33 3.72 14.27
C GLU A 18 6.03 4.49 14.43
N LYS A 19 5.06 4.22 13.57
CA LYS A 19 3.78 4.94 13.57
C LYS A 19 2.63 3.97 13.39
N ASN A 20 1.47 4.32 13.89
CA ASN A 20 0.26 3.50 13.73
C ASN A 20 -0.53 3.87 12.46
N THR A 21 0.09 4.55 11.53
CA THR A 21 -0.56 5.01 10.30
C THR A 21 -1.14 3.85 9.50
N LEU A 22 -0.40 2.75 9.40
CA LEU A 22 -0.87 1.57 8.67
C LEU A 22 -2.20 1.06 9.23
N GLU A 23 -2.27 0.88 10.53
CA GLU A 23 -3.48 0.35 11.17
C GLU A 23 -4.66 1.31 10.99
N THR A 24 -4.41 2.60 11.12
CA THR A 24 -5.45 3.61 10.92
C THR A 24 -5.94 3.62 9.48
N CYS A 25 -5.02 3.58 8.51
CA CYS A 25 -5.38 3.54 7.10
C CYS A 25 -6.24 2.31 6.78
N LEU A 26 -5.81 1.15 7.25
CA LEU A 26 -6.53 -0.10 6.95
C LEU A 26 -7.92 -0.10 7.57
N ARG A 27 -8.08 0.53 8.72
CA ARG A 27 -9.39 0.63 9.36
C ARG A 27 -10.34 1.52 8.57
N LEU A 28 -9.81 2.58 7.95
CA LEU A 28 -10.62 3.57 7.24
C LEU A 28 -10.76 3.29 5.75
N ALA A 29 -9.86 2.52 5.15
CA ALA A 29 -9.91 2.23 3.72
C ALA A 29 -11.12 1.36 3.41
N VAL A 30 -11.80 1.70 2.33
CA VAL A 30 -12.98 0.95 1.91
C VAL A 30 -12.59 -0.08 0.86
N ASP A 31 -13.45 -1.07 0.68
CA ASP A 31 -13.24 -2.11 -0.34
C ASP A 31 -13.12 -1.45 -1.72
N GLY A 32 -12.15 -1.92 -2.47
CA GLY A 32 -11.87 -1.35 -3.79
C GLY A 32 -10.82 -0.26 -3.79
N ALA A 33 -10.40 0.21 -2.62
CA ALA A 33 -9.30 1.18 -2.52
C ALA A 33 -7.98 0.53 -2.91
N SER A 34 -7.00 1.37 -3.20
CA SER A 34 -5.62 0.94 -3.45
C SER A 34 -4.71 1.56 -2.42
N ILE A 35 -3.69 0.82 -2.00
CA ILE A 35 -2.66 1.33 -1.09
C ILE A 35 -1.31 1.17 -1.77
N LEU A 36 -0.53 2.24 -1.76
CA LEU A 36 0.85 2.22 -2.25
C LEU A 36 1.79 2.55 -1.09
N TYR A 37 2.68 1.62 -0.79
CA TYR A 37 3.70 1.80 0.22
C TYR A 37 4.92 2.42 -0.42
N ILE A 38 5.34 3.57 0.08
CA ILE A 38 6.52 4.30 -0.41
C ILE A 38 7.44 4.61 0.76
N GLU A 39 8.69 4.95 0.45
CA GLU A 39 9.68 5.29 1.47
C GLU A 39 9.69 4.22 2.57
N ASP A 40 9.68 4.60 3.84
CA ASP A 40 9.70 3.61 4.93
C ASP A 40 8.39 2.84 5.07
N GLY A 41 7.34 3.28 4.38
CA GLY A 41 6.10 2.52 4.34
C GLY A 41 6.26 1.14 3.72
N VAL A 42 7.30 0.91 2.92
CA VAL A 42 7.54 -0.39 2.30
C VAL A 42 7.73 -1.49 3.35
N TYR A 43 8.16 -1.15 4.57
CA TYR A 43 8.28 -2.14 5.64
C TYR A 43 6.94 -2.75 6.05
N SER A 44 5.83 -2.08 5.74
CA SER A 44 4.49 -2.64 5.98
C SER A 44 4.24 -3.88 5.13
N ALA A 45 4.89 -3.96 3.99
CA ALA A 45 4.66 -5.02 3.02
C ALA A 45 5.54 -6.25 3.23
N VAL A 46 6.44 -6.21 4.20
CA VAL A 46 7.41 -7.30 4.43
C VAL A 46 6.75 -8.43 5.18
N LYS A 47 6.96 -9.66 4.70
CA LYS A 47 6.40 -10.85 5.33
C LYS A 47 7.11 -11.19 6.64
N ASN A 48 6.47 -12.01 7.45
CA ASN A 48 7.00 -12.51 8.72
C ASN A 48 7.13 -11.43 9.80
N THR A 49 6.37 -10.35 9.68
CA THR A 49 6.26 -9.36 10.73
C THR A 49 4.91 -9.50 11.45
N LYS A 50 4.75 -8.81 12.55
CA LYS A 50 3.48 -8.82 13.28
C LYS A 50 2.33 -8.20 12.49
N PHE A 51 2.63 -7.51 11.38
CA PHE A 51 1.62 -6.87 10.54
C PHE A 51 1.14 -7.75 9.39
N GLU A 52 1.81 -8.88 9.16
CA GLU A 52 1.49 -9.70 7.99
C GLU A 52 0.05 -10.19 7.99
N GLN A 53 -0.45 -10.64 9.13
CA GLN A 53 -1.82 -11.15 9.19
C GLN A 53 -2.83 -10.05 8.87
N LEU A 54 -2.62 -8.86 9.39
CA LEU A 54 -3.48 -7.72 9.14
C LEU A 54 -3.52 -7.39 7.65
N ILE A 55 -2.35 -7.35 7.02
CA ILE A 55 -2.24 -7.07 5.58
C ILE A 55 -2.91 -8.19 4.77
N SER A 56 -2.63 -9.44 5.12
CA SER A 56 -3.19 -10.59 4.38
C SER A 56 -4.72 -10.61 4.44
N ASP A 57 -5.29 -10.19 5.56
CA ASP A 57 -6.74 -10.13 5.69
C ASP A 57 -7.35 -9.03 4.81
N LYS A 58 -6.66 -7.91 4.68
CA LYS A 58 -7.18 -6.75 3.95
C LYS A 58 -6.93 -6.83 2.45
N ILE A 59 -5.91 -7.55 2.03
CA ILE A 59 -5.52 -7.58 0.62
C ILE A 59 -6.57 -8.24 -0.27
N LYS A 60 -7.50 -8.95 0.32
CA LYS A 60 -8.60 -9.57 -0.43
C LYS A 60 -9.52 -8.51 -1.05
N ASN A 61 -9.63 -7.35 -0.41
CA ASN A 61 -10.55 -6.30 -0.81
C ASN A 61 -9.86 -4.99 -1.17
N ILE A 62 -8.57 -4.87 -0.88
CA ILE A 62 -7.79 -3.66 -1.12
C ILE A 62 -6.53 -4.06 -1.88
N LYS A 63 -6.32 -3.44 -3.03
CA LYS A 63 -5.12 -3.71 -3.83
C LYS A 63 -3.94 -3.01 -3.19
N MET A 64 -2.82 -3.72 -3.08
CA MET A 64 -1.65 -3.18 -2.42
C MET A 64 -0.43 -3.27 -3.32
N TYR A 65 0.38 -2.21 -3.28
CA TYR A 65 1.53 -2.03 -4.14
C TYR A 65 2.70 -1.48 -3.33
N VAL A 66 3.90 -1.73 -3.84
CA VAL A 66 5.14 -1.20 -3.27
C VAL A 66 5.91 -0.51 -4.39
N LEU A 67 6.47 0.65 -4.12
CA LEU A 67 7.27 1.37 -5.09
C LEU A 67 8.67 0.77 -5.14
N GLU A 68 9.08 0.29 -6.31
CA GLU A 68 10.31 -0.47 -6.48
C GLU A 68 11.58 0.26 -6.05
N PRO A 69 11.81 1.54 -6.44
CA PRO A 69 13.03 2.21 -5.99
C PRO A 69 13.15 2.30 -4.47
N ASP A 70 12.03 2.48 -3.78
CA ASP A 70 12.06 2.58 -2.33
C ASP A 70 12.32 1.23 -1.67
N LEU A 71 11.82 0.16 -2.28
CA LEU A 71 12.09 -1.20 -1.84
C LEU A 71 13.59 -1.51 -1.96
N LYS A 72 14.14 -1.22 -3.14
CA LYS A 72 15.56 -1.48 -3.41
C LYS A 72 16.49 -0.65 -2.53
N ALA A 73 16.12 0.60 -2.26
CA ALA A 73 16.92 1.48 -1.42
C ALA A 73 17.10 0.93 -0.01
N ARG A 74 16.20 0.04 0.41
CA ARG A 74 16.23 -0.56 1.74
C ARG A 74 16.73 -1.99 1.73
N GLY A 75 17.31 -2.43 0.61
CA GLY A 75 17.88 -3.76 0.50
C GLY A 75 16.85 -4.88 0.46
N LEU A 76 15.62 -4.54 0.12
CA LEU A 76 14.54 -5.51 0.05
C LEU A 76 14.25 -5.87 -1.41
N ASP A 77 13.65 -7.03 -1.61
CA ASP A 77 13.23 -7.43 -2.94
C ASP A 77 11.86 -8.11 -2.87
N LYS A 78 11.35 -8.51 -4.02
CA LYS A 78 10.02 -9.10 -4.10
C LYS A 78 9.87 -10.34 -3.23
N SER A 79 10.94 -11.10 -3.03
CA SER A 79 10.87 -12.32 -2.22
C SER A 79 10.62 -12.02 -0.74
N SER A 80 10.87 -10.79 -0.32
CA SER A 80 10.64 -10.36 1.06
C SER A 80 9.19 -9.95 1.32
N LEU A 81 8.36 -9.88 0.29
CA LEU A 81 7.04 -9.29 0.41
C LEU A 81 5.95 -10.31 0.70
N ILE A 82 4.92 -9.85 1.37
CA ILE A 82 3.69 -10.61 1.58
C ILE A 82 3.10 -10.94 0.22
N ASN A 83 2.50 -12.12 0.09
CA ASN A 83 1.89 -12.56 -1.16
C ASN A 83 0.81 -11.58 -1.63
N ASN A 84 0.74 -11.42 -2.95
CA ASN A 84 -0.26 -10.59 -3.63
C ASN A 84 -0.02 -9.09 -3.54
N ILE A 85 1.12 -8.67 -3.00
CA ILE A 85 1.54 -7.27 -3.08
C ILE A 85 2.34 -7.11 -4.36
N GLU A 86 1.98 -6.13 -5.17
CA GLU A 86 2.60 -5.90 -6.47
C GLU A 86 3.68 -4.83 -6.37
N VAL A 87 4.82 -5.09 -7.03
CA VAL A 87 5.90 -4.11 -7.09
C VAL A 87 5.70 -3.28 -8.36
N ILE A 88 5.71 -1.96 -8.22
CA ILE A 88 5.53 -1.05 -9.37
C ILE A 88 6.65 -0.02 -9.41
N ASP A 89 6.87 0.53 -10.59
CA ASP A 89 7.83 1.61 -10.79
C ASP A 89 7.11 2.96 -10.77
N TYR A 90 7.81 4.04 -11.08
CA TYR A 90 7.21 5.37 -11.08
C TYR A 90 6.10 5.51 -12.12
N GLN A 91 6.22 4.82 -13.26
CA GLN A 91 5.16 4.84 -14.26
C GLN A 91 3.90 4.17 -13.72
N GLY A 92 4.06 3.08 -12.97
CA GLY A 92 2.95 2.43 -12.30
C GLY A 92 2.30 3.34 -11.26
N PHE A 93 3.10 4.12 -10.54
CA PHE A 93 2.58 5.08 -9.58
C PHE A 93 1.74 6.15 -10.29
N VAL A 94 2.25 6.69 -11.39
CA VAL A 94 1.51 7.69 -12.16
C VAL A 94 0.19 7.11 -12.65
N LYS A 95 0.22 5.87 -13.14
CA LYS A 95 -0.99 5.20 -13.60
C LYS A 95 -2.01 5.06 -12.48
N LEU A 96 -1.57 4.65 -11.29
CA LEU A 96 -2.47 4.54 -10.13
C LEU A 96 -3.07 5.89 -9.77
N ALA A 97 -2.26 6.95 -9.81
CA ALA A 97 -2.74 8.29 -9.49
C ALA A 97 -3.80 8.76 -10.48
N VAL A 98 -3.62 8.41 -11.76
CA VAL A 98 -4.59 8.78 -12.81
C VAL A 98 -5.89 7.98 -12.67
N GLU A 99 -5.78 6.71 -12.31
CA GLU A 99 -6.94 5.82 -12.23
C GLU A 99 -7.82 6.07 -11.02
N ASN A 100 -7.31 6.76 -10.01
CA ASN A 100 -8.04 6.99 -8.77
C ASN A 100 -8.50 8.44 -8.69
N GLU A 101 -9.74 8.64 -8.26
CA GLU A 101 -10.33 9.98 -8.20
C GLU A 101 -9.73 10.81 -7.08
N LYS A 102 -9.29 10.16 -6.02
CA LYS A 102 -8.75 10.86 -4.85
C LYS A 102 -7.49 10.18 -4.37
N ILE A 103 -6.61 10.97 -3.78
CA ILE A 103 -5.37 10.48 -3.19
C ILE A 103 -5.30 10.98 -1.76
N GLN A 104 -5.09 10.04 -0.83
CA GLN A 104 -4.88 10.36 0.58
C GLN A 104 -3.45 9.98 0.92
N ASN A 105 -2.63 10.98 1.24
CA ASN A 105 -1.26 10.74 1.66
C ASN A 105 -1.20 10.68 3.18
N TRP A 106 -0.83 9.51 3.70
CA TRP A 106 -0.72 9.31 5.14
C TRP A 106 0.71 9.63 5.58
N LEU A 107 0.86 10.65 6.38
CA LEU A 107 2.17 11.15 6.81
C LEU A 107 2.56 10.68 8.21
#